data_bffdad1ecaaf58f7abca53159b7db5c9
#
_entry.id   bffdad1ecaaf58f7abca53159b7db5c9
#
_cell.length_a   1.000
_cell.length_b   1.000
_cell.length_c   1.000
_cell.angle_alpha   90.00
_cell.angle_beta   90.00
_cell.angle_gamma   90.00
#
_symmetry.space_group_name_H-M   'P 1'
#
loop_
_entity.id
_entity.type
_entity.pdbx_description
1 polymer ?
#
loop_
_entity_poly.entity_id
_entity_poly.type
_entity_poly.pdbx_seq_one_letter_code
_entity_poly.pdbx_strand_id
1 'polypeptide(L)'
;PFGLDLNSSISQDRRSTKISASLKNMSSNEYLQFESEVAAYLKHSGLAKLISLPSSFRVVYAYLGGIVINQMLTGLLIGIVLITVILGLFFKSTLFSLLSVFPNILPIAVAFGVWALVFEKVSFMVAIGMGSTLGIVVDFTVHLLSKYNLARTDMNLGPEDAVTYAFETVGFAL
;
A
#
# COMPACT_ATOMS: atom_id res chain seq x y z
N PRO A 1 12.15 -44.96 -9.21
CA PRO A 1 13.25 -44.02 -9.36
C PRO A 1 12.69 -42.75 -10.00
N PHE A 2 12.49 -41.78 -9.17
CA PHE A 2 12.14 -40.43 -9.68
C PHE A 2 13.42 -39.86 -10.27
N GLY A 3 13.64 -40.10 -11.57
CA GLY A 3 14.73 -39.54 -12.31
C GLY A 3 14.53 -38.04 -12.39
N LEU A 4 15.33 -37.26 -11.65
CA LEU A 4 15.50 -35.86 -11.93
C LEU A 4 16.04 -35.79 -13.36
N ASP A 5 15.17 -35.30 -14.28
CA ASP A 5 15.59 -35.11 -15.66
C ASP A 5 16.66 -34.01 -15.67
N LEU A 6 17.89 -34.40 -16.01
CA LEU A 6 19.02 -33.48 -16.13
C LEU A 6 18.71 -32.32 -17.08
N ASN A 7 17.80 -32.52 -18.03
CA ASN A 7 17.35 -31.49 -18.96
C ASN A 7 16.58 -30.34 -18.27
N SER A 8 16.07 -30.53 -17.05
CA SER A 8 15.44 -29.47 -16.26
C SER A 8 16.44 -28.54 -15.58
N SER A 9 17.69 -28.95 -15.46
CA SER A 9 18.74 -28.24 -14.72
C SER A 9 19.91 -27.79 -15.59
N ILE A 10 20.02 -28.28 -16.82
CA ILE A 10 21.09 -27.96 -17.75
C ILE A 10 20.48 -27.34 -19.01
N SER A 11 21.07 -26.25 -19.51
CA SER A 11 20.64 -25.62 -20.77
C SER A 11 20.86 -26.57 -21.98
N GLN A 12 20.10 -26.37 -23.04
CA GLN A 12 20.20 -27.21 -24.27
C GLN A 12 21.59 -27.21 -24.89
N ASP A 13 22.31 -26.08 -24.79
CA ASP A 13 23.68 -25.92 -25.26
C ASP A 13 24.74 -26.48 -24.28
N ARG A 14 24.31 -27.00 -23.12
CA ARG A 14 25.14 -27.55 -22.05
C ARG A 14 26.19 -26.60 -21.48
N ARG A 15 25.99 -25.27 -21.67
CA ARG A 15 26.93 -24.25 -21.20
C ARG A 15 26.56 -23.66 -19.86
N SER A 16 25.34 -23.86 -19.41
CA SER A 16 24.84 -23.34 -18.14
C SER A 16 24.02 -24.35 -17.37
N THR A 17 24.09 -24.29 -16.06
CA THR A 17 23.31 -25.13 -15.16
C THR A 17 22.60 -24.28 -14.14
N LYS A 18 21.43 -24.77 -13.68
CA LYS A 18 20.62 -24.13 -12.64
C LYS A 18 20.90 -24.80 -11.30
N ILE A 19 21.33 -24.00 -10.35
CA ILE A 19 21.44 -24.41 -8.94
C ILE A 19 20.17 -23.93 -8.22
N SER A 20 19.45 -24.85 -7.59
CA SER A 20 18.25 -24.52 -6.82
C SER A 20 18.55 -24.74 -5.33
N ALA A 21 18.35 -23.68 -4.53
CA ALA A 21 18.48 -23.75 -3.08
C ALA A 21 17.13 -23.44 -2.43
N SER A 22 16.74 -24.27 -1.47
CA SER A 22 15.55 -24.03 -0.65
C SER A 22 15.95 -23.22 0.58
N LEU A 23 15.31 -22.07 0.75
CA LEU A 23 15.52 -21.20 1.90
C LEU A 23 14.34 -21.34 2.87
N LYS A 24 14.61 -21.11 4.16
CA LYS A 24 13.55 -20.96 5.17
C LYS A 24 12.65 -19.77 4.82
N ASN A 25 11.48 -19.71 5.45
CA ASN A 25 10.61 -18.54 5.28
C ASN A 25 11.27 -17.32 5.94
N MET A 26 11.56 -16.30 5.12
CA MET A 26 12.28 -15.10 5.52
C MET A 26 11.42 -13.88 5.16
N SER A 27 11.65 -12.77 5.86
CA SER A 27 11.05 -11.48 5.51
C SER A 27 11.68 -10.88 4.25
N SER A 28 11.03 -9.89 3.64
CA SER A 28 11.56 -9.19 2.47
C SER A 28 12.96 -8.62 2.70
N ASN A 29 13.19 -8.01 3.88
CA ASN A 29 14.49 -7.44 4.23
C ASN A 29 15.57 -8.52 4.37
N GLU A 30 15.24 -9.67 4.97
CA GLU A 30 16.16 -10.80 5.09
C GLU A 30 16.52 -11.38 3.71
N TYR A 31 15.57 -11.41 2.76
CA TYR A 31 15.86 -11.82 1.37
C TYR A 31 16.82 -10.84 0.68
N LEU A 32 16.61 -9.54 0.82
CA LEU A 32 17.49 -8.54 0.24
C LEU A 32 18.89 -8.56 0.87
N GLN A 33 18.97 -8.76 2.18
CA GLN A 33 20.24 -8.93 2.87
C GLN A 33 20.98 -10.19 2.39
N PHE A 34 20.29 -11.32 2.31
CA PHE A 34 20.86 -12.58 1.80
C PHE A 34 21.38 -12.42 0.38
N GLU A 35 20.64 -11.74 -0.52
CA GLU A 35 21.09 -11.45 -1.88
C GLU A 35 22.38 -10.63 -1.88
N SER A 36 22.45 -9.59 -1.04
CA SER A 36 23.63 -8.74 -0.92
C SER A 36 24.84 -9.49 -0.38
N GLU A 37 24.66 -10.38 0.58
CA GLU A 37 25.71 -11.24 1.13
C GLU A 37 26.24 -12.22 0.08
N VAL A 38 25.33 -12.85 -0.69
CA VAL A 38 25.73 -13.73 -1.80
C VAL A 38 26.48 -12.96 -2.87
N ALA A 39 26.02 -11.74 -3.22
CA ALA A 39 26.71 -10.89 -4.19
C ALA A 39 28.14 -10.53 -3.73
N ALA A 40 28.28 -10.17 -2.46
CA ALA A 40 29.60 -9.87 -1.87
C ALA A 40 30.51 -11.10 -1.87
N TYR A 41 30.00 -12.28 -1.51
CA TYR A 41 30.74 -13.52 -1.54
C TYR A 41 31.21 -13.90 -2.94
N LEU A 42 30.32 -13.86 -3.94
CA LEU A 42 30.65 -14.15 -5.34
C LEU A 42 31.72 -13.20 -5.89
N LYS A 43 31.64 -11.93 -5.52
CA LYS A 43 32.66 -10.94 -5.89
C LYS A 43 34.00 -11.22 -5.25
N HIS A 44 34.03 -11.55 -3.97
CA HIS A 44 35.26 -11.84 -3.22
C HIS A 44 35.93 -13.14 -3.66
N SER A 45 35.15 -14.16 -3.98
CA SER A 45 35.64 -15.46 -4.45
C SER A 45 36.02 -15.48 -5.94
N GLY A 46 35.82 -14.40 -6.67
CA GLY A 46 36.06 -14.32 -8.12
C GLY A 46 35.04 -15.08 -8.98
N LEU A 47 34.00 -15.64 -8.37
CA LEU A 47 32.97 -16.45 -9.04
C LEU A 47 31.88 -15.59 -9.71
N ALA A 48 31.85 -14.28 -9.51
CA ALA A 48 30.82 -13.39 -10.06
C ALA A 48 30.70 -13.42 -11.59
N LYS A 49 31.74 -13.88 -12.31
CA LYS A 49 31.68 -14.06 -13.77
C LYS A 49 31.05 -15.40 -14.19
N LEU A 50 30.99 -16.37 -13.30
CA LEU A 50 30.52 -17.72 -13.58
C LEU A 50 29.13 -17.99 -13.00
N ILE A 51 28.78 -17.35 -11.90
CA ILE A 51 27.52 -17.55 -11.17
C ILE A 51 26.74 -16.24 -11.16
N SER A 52 25.52 -16.29 -11.66
CA SER A 52 24.57 -15.16 -11.56
C SER A 52 24.02 -15.01 -10.16
N LEU A 53 23.56 -13.83 -9.83
CA LEU A 53 22.86 -13.58 -8.56
C LEU A 53 21.64 -14.49 -8.40
N PRO A 54 21.28 -14.84 -7.16
CA PRO A 54 20.08 -15.63 -6.91
C PRO A 54 18.85 -14.90 -7.46
N SER A 55 18.04 -15.61 -8.25
CA SER A 55 16.81 -15.11 -8.80
C SER A 55 15.65 -15.97 -8.31
N SER A 56 14.65 -15.34 -7.73
CA SER A 56 13.40 -16.01 -7.33
C SER A 56 12.25 -15.02 -7.34
N PHE A 57 11.04 -15.55 -7.46
CA PHE A 57 9.83 -14.74 -7.30
C PHE A 57 9.82 -13.99 -5.96
N ARG A 58 10.35 -14.58 -4.90
CA ARG A 58 10.40 -13.96 -3.56
C ARG A 58 11.33 -12.75 -3.52
N VAL A 59 12.47 -12.79 -4.19
CA VAL A 59 13.38 -11.64 -4.32
C VAL A 59 12.70 -10.50 -5.08
N VAL A 60 12.05 -10.81 -6.20
CA VAL A 60 11.27 -9.82 -6.98
C VAL A 60 10.17 -9.18 -6.11
N TYR A 61 9.41 -9.97 -5.37
CA TYR A 61 8.39 -9.45 -4.46
C TYR A 61 8.97 -8.63 -3.30
N ALA A 62 10.17 -8.96 -2.82
CA ALA A 62 10.84 -8.18 -1.79
C ALA A 62 11.19 -6.77 -2.28
N TYR A 63 11.74 -6.66 -3.49
CA TYR A 63 12.01 -5.35 -4.12
C TYR A 63 10.73 -4.57 -4.42
N LEU A 64 9.75 -5.22 -5.05
CA LEU A 64 8.46 -4.59 -5.37
C LEU A 64 7.73 -4.13 -4.11
N GLY A 65 7.75 -4.93 -3.05
CA GLY A 65 7.08 -4.58 -1.78
C GLY A 65 7.59 -3.27 -1.20
N GLY A 66 8.91 -3.07 -1.16
CA GLY A 66 9.51 -1.83 -0.67
C GLY A 66 9.15 -0.61 -1.52
N ILE A 67 9.22 -0.76 -2.85
CA ILE A 67 8.88 0.33 -3.79
C ILE A 67 7.40 0.69 -3.66
N VAL A 68 6.51 -0.29 -3.69
CA VAL A 68 5.07 -0.05 -3.66
C VAL A 68 4.61 0.56 -2.35
N ILE A 69 5.12 0.09 -1.21
CA ILE A 69 4.77 0.68 0.10
C ILE A 69 5.20 2.15 0.14
N ASN A 70 6.40 2.47 -0.33
CA ASN A 70 6.90 3.84 -0.34
C ASN A 70 6.10 4.75 -1.27
N GLN A 71 5.79 4.28 -2.48
CA GLN A 71 4.94 5.00 -3.44
C GLN A 71 3.51 5.16 -2.93
N MET A 72 2.96 4.16 -2.26
CA MET A 72 1.64 4.22 -1.67
C MET A 72 1.56 5.26 -0.55
N LEU A 73 2.53 5.29 0.37
CA LEU A 73 2.58 6.29 1.43
C LEU A 73 2.73 7.71 0.87
N THR A 74 3.57 7.87 -0.14
CA THR A 74 3.73 9.16 -0.84
C THR A 74 2.43 9.57 -1.54
N GLY A 75 1.80 8.66 -2.26
CA GLY A 75 0.51 8.88 -2.92
C GLY A 75 -0.61 9.22 -1.93
N LEU A 76 -0.64 8.55 -0.79
CA LEU A 76 -1.57 8.83 0.31
C LEU A 76 -1.42 10.26 0.81
N LEU A 77 -0.20 10.70 1.11
CA LEU A 77 0.07 12.07 1.57
C LEU A 77 -0.33 13.11 0.53
N ILE A 78 0.06 12.91 -0.73
CA ILE A 78 -0.34 13.80 -1.83
C ILE A 78 -1.86 13.83 -1.98
N GLY A 79 -2.52 12.68 -1.91
CA GLY A 79 -3.98 12.56 -2.00
C GLY A 79 -4.68 13.34 -0.89
N ILE A 80 -4.25 13.20 0.37
CA ILE A 80 -4.81 13.94 1.51
C ILE A 80 -4.64 15.45 1.32
N VAL A 81 -3.46 15.90 0.89
CA VAL A 81 -3.21 17.32 0.63
C VAL A 81 -4.13 17.86 -0.49
N LEU A 82 -4.22 17.15 -1.61
CA LEU A 82 -5.09 17.53 -2.72
C LEU A 82 -6.56 17.63 -2.31
N ILE A 83 -7.06 16.63 -1.59
CA ILE A 83 -8.45 16.61 -1.11
C ILE A 83 -8.69 17.78 -0.16
N THR A 84 -7.77 18.02 0.77
CA THR A 84 -7.86 19.14 1.72
C THR A 84 -7.93 20.47 1.00
N VAL A 85 -7.11 20.67 -0.04
CA VAL A 85 -7.12 21.89 -0.87
C VAL A 85 -8.43 22.01 -1.64
N ILE A 86 -8.89 20.95 -2.31
CA ILE A 86 -10.14 20.97 -3.08
C ILE A 86 -11.33 21.27 -2.19
N LEU A 87 -11.43 20.64 -1.02
CA LEU A 87 -12.51 20.92 -0.07
C LEU A 87 -12.44 22.34 0.49
N GLY A 88 -11.24 22.86 0.74
CA GLY A 88 -11.03 24.24 1.16
C GLY A 88 -11.53 25.26 0.14
N LEU A 89 -11.23 25.02 -1.13
CA LEU A 89 -11.71 25.85 -2.24
C LEU A 89 -13.23 25.74 -2.43
N PHE A 90 -13.78 24.55 -2.32
CA PHE A 90 -15.20 24.28 -2.48
C PHE A 90 -16.04 24.94 -1.37
N PHE A 91 -15.65 24.74 -0.12
CA PHE A 91 -16.37 25.30 1.03
C PHE A 91 -15.97 26.75 1.37
N LYS A 92 -14.96 27.30 0.71
CA LYS A 92 -14.38 28.62 1.00
C LYS A 92 -14.12 28.84 2.50
N SER A 93 -13.74 27.77 3.19
CA SER A 93 -13.52 27.74 4.62
C SER A 93 -12.32 26.85 4.97
N THR A 94 -11.30 27.46 5.53
CA THR A 94 -10.10 26.74 6.01
C THR A 94 -10.40 25.78 7.16
N LEU A 95 -11.42 26.11 7.97
CA LEU A 95 -11.84 25.23 9.07
C LEU A 95 -12.43 23.92 8.56
N PHE A 96 -13.35 23.96 7.58
CA PHE A 96 -13.92 22.76 6.96
C PHE A 96 -12.86 21.95 6.22
N SER A 97 -11.92 22.61 5.56
CA SER A 97 -10.79 21.97 4.91
C SER A 97 -9.96 21.15 5.90
N LEU A 98 -9.61 21.77 7.03
CA LEU A 98 -8.79 21.09 8.05
C LEU A 98 -9.55 19.98 8.79
N LEU A 99 -10.84 20.22 9.09
CA LEU A 99 -11.70 19.22 9.73
C LEU A 99 -11.90 17.96 8.86
N SER A 100 -11.86 18.10 7.52
CA SER A 100 -12.00 16.97 6.60
C SER A 100 -10.80 16.01 6.64
N VAL A 101 -9.64 16.46 7.10
CA VAL A 101 -8.43 15.61 7.21
C VAL A 101 -8.62 14.48 8.22
N PHE A 102 -9.27 14.81 9.35
CA PHE A 102 -9.44 13.85 10.45
C PHE A 102 -10.24 12.59 10.05
N PRO A 103 -11.46 12.70 9.48
CA PRO A 103 -12.22 11.52 9.08
C PRO A 103 -11.56 10.73 7.94
N ASN A 104 -10.68 11.32 7.16
CA ASN A 104 -9.95 10.63 6.09
C ASN A 104 -8.73 9.87 6.61
N ILE A 105 -8.02 10.39 7.61
CA ILE A 105 -6.83 9.74 8.18
C ILE A 105 -7.21 8.69 9.22
N LEU A 106 -8.20 8.94 10.06
CA LEU A 106 -8.53 8.10 11.21
C LEU A 106 -8.82 6.63 10.84
N PRO A 107 -9.69 6.31 9.85
CA PRO A 107 -9.96 4.92 9.48
C PRO A 107 -8.72 4.16 9.02
N ILE A 108 -7.85 4.83 8.27
CA ILE A 108 -6.61 4.26 7.76
C ILE A 108 -5.64 4.02 8.92
N ALA A 109 -5.46 5.01 9.80
CA ALA A 109 -4.60 4.88 10.97
C ALA A 109 -5.07 3.75 11.90
N VAL A 110 -6.37 3.62 12.12
CA VAL A 110 -6.96 2.54 12.91
C VAL A 110 -6.73 1.19 12.23
N ALA A 111 -7.00 1.08 10.93
CA ALA A 111 -6.81 -0.16 10.20
C ALA A 111 -5.34 -0.64 10.21
N PHE A 112 -4.39 0.25 9.93
CA PHE A 112 -2.96 -0.07 10.03
C PHE A 112 -2.54 -0.35 11.48
N GLY A 113 -3.05 0.40 12.45
CA GLY A 113 -2.77 0.19 13.88
C GLY A 113 -3.23 -1.19 14.35
N VAL A 114 -4.46 -1.57 14.05
CA VAL A 114 -5.00 -2.90 14.38
C VAL A 114 -4.21 -4.00 13.66
N TRP A 115 -3.91 -3.80 12.37
CA TRP A 115 -3.08 -4.75 11.63
C TRP A 115 -1.71 -4.95 12.25
N ALA A 116 -1.04 -3.86 12.64
CA ALA A 116 0.28 -3.91 13.27
C ALA A 116 0.28 -4.61 14.64
N LEU A 117 -0.84 -4.54 15.38
CA LEU A 117 -0.99 -5.25 16.66
C LEU A 117 -1.21 -6.76 16.49
N VAL A 118 -1.87 -7.17 15.40
CA VAL A 118 -2.21 -8.59 15.15
C VAL A 118 -1.14 -9.29 14.32
N PHE A 119 -0.56 -8.59 13.36
CA PHE A 119 0.42 -9.12 12.41
C PHE A 119 1.69 -8.27 12.44
N GLU A 120 2.81 -8.86 12.71
CA GLU A 120 4.11 -8.17 12.79
C GLU A 120 4.58 -7.54 11.45
N LYS A 121 3.95 -7.88 10.34
CA LYS A 121 4.40 -7.50 8.99
C LYS A 121 3.22 -7.05 8.13
N VAL A 122 3.41 -5.94 7.44
CA VAL A 122 2.47 -5.49 6.41
C VAL A 122 2.85 -6.16 5.09
N SER A 123 1.95 -6.98 4.54
CA SER A 123 2.15 -7.58 3.23
C SER A 123 1.77 -6.60 2.11
N PHE A 124 2.36 -6.80 0.93
CA PHE A 124 2.03 -6.06 -0.29
C PHE A 124 0.51 -6.02 -0.59
N MET A 125 -0.18 -7.16 -0.44
CA MET A 125 -1.62 -7.24 -0.68
C MET A 125 -2.44 -6.39 0.32
N VAL A 126 -2.03 -6.36 1.59
CA VAL A 126 -2.67 -5.52 2.62
C VAL A 126 -2.49 -4.04 2.31
N ALA A 127 -1.29 -3.66 1.87
CA ALA A 127 -1.00 -2.29 1.47
C ALA A 127 -1.89 -1.81 0.32
N ILE A 128 -2.08 -2.64 -0.73
CA ILE A 128 -2.99 -2.34 -1.84
C ILE A 128 -4.43 -2.23 -1.36
N GLY A 129 -4.91 -3.17 -0.55
CA GLY A 129 -6.28 -3.16 -0.03
C GLY A 129 -6.59 -1.90 0.77
N MET A 130 -5.69 -1.51 1.67
CA MET A 130 -5.85 -0.28 2.47
C MET A 130 -5.79 1.00 1.63
N GLY A 131 -4.92 1.03 0.60
CA GLY A 131 -4.88 2.16 -0.34
C GLY A 131 -6.18 2.34 -1.11
N SER A 132 -6.81 1.24 -1.53
CA SER A 132 -8.10 1.29 -2.23
C SER A 132 -9.23 1.79 -1.31
N THR A 133 -9.19 1.46 -0.03
CA THR A 133 -10.18 1.90 0.96
C THR A 133 -10.17 3.42 1.15
N LEU A 134 -9.01 4.08 0.99
CA LEU A 134 -8.91 5.53 1.10
C LEU A 134 -9.87 6.24 0.14
N GLY A 135 -9.96 5.77 -1.12
CA GLY A 135 -10.86 6.38 -2.12
C GLY A 135 -12.31 6.38 -1.66
N ILE A 136 -12.77 5.29 -1.05
CA ILE A 136 -14.15 5.16 -0.54
C ILE A 136 -14.37 6.10 0.65
N VAL A 137 -13.42 6.19 1.58
CA VAL A 137 -13.53 7.08 2.75
C VAL A 137 -13.59 8.54 2.33
N VAL A 138 -12.77 8.92 1.34
CA VAL A 138 -12.76 10.28 0.79
C VAL A 138 -14.09 10.61 0.13
N ASP A 139 -14.60 9.72 -0.70
CA ASP A 139 -15.88 9.91 -1.40
C ASP A 139 -17.02 10.15 -0.39
N PHE A 140 -17.09 9.31 0.65
CA PHE A 140 -18.04 9.50 1.73
C PHE A 140 -17.91 10.86 2.43
N THR A 141 -16.67 11.26 2.76
CA THR A 141 -16.41 12.54 3.45
C THR A 141 -16.87 13.73 2.58
N VAL A 142 -16.57 13.69 1.28
CA VAL A 142 -16.97 14.72 0.33
C VAL A 142 -18.49 14.82 0.23
N HIS A 143 -19.17 13.69 0.07
CA HIS A 143 -20.63 13.66 -0.02
C HIS A 143 -21.29 14.15 1.27
N LEU A 144 -20.85 13.70 2.43
CA LEU A 144 -21.38 14.11 3.73
C LEU A 144 -21.22 15.63 3.95
N LEU A 145 -20.02 16.15 3.76
CA LEU A 145 -19.73 17.56 3.92
C LEU A 145 -20.47 18.43 2.91
N SER A 146 -20.62 17.96 1.66
CA SER A 146 -21.39 18.67 0.62
C SER A 146 -22.85 18.80 1.01
N LYS A 147 -23.49 17.72 1.51
CA LYS A 147 -24.89 17.75 1.97
C LYS A 147 -25.07 18.62 3.22
N TYR A 148 -24.12 18.54 4.15
CA TYR A 148 -24.11 19.42 5.31
C TYR A 148 -24.03 20.90 4.90
N ASN A 149 -23.14 21.24 3.98
CA ASN A 149 -23.00 22.62 3.50
C ASN A 149 -24.26 23.11 2.77
N LEU A 150 -24.86 22.26 1.92
CA LEU A 150 -26.15 22.56 1.26
C LEU A 150 -27.23 22.87 2.29
N ALA A 151 -27.37 22.05 3.32
CA ALA A 151 -28.34 22.25 4.38
C ALA A 151 -28.11 23.56 5.16
N ARG A 152 -26.85 23.89 5.39
CA ARG A 152 -26.47 25.14 6.11
C ARG A 152 -26.66 26.40 5.27
N THR A 153 -26.29 26.37 3.98
CA THR A 153 -26.24 27.57 3.14
C THR A 153 -27.53 27.81 2.39
N ASP A 154 -28.09 26.77 1.77
CA ASP A 154 -29.24 26.93 0.87
C ASP A 154 -30.57 26.69 1.60
N MET A 155 -30.59 25.80 2.60
CA MET A 155 -31.79 25.48 3.36
C MET A 155 -31.89 26.25 4.68
N ASN A 156 -30.83 26.99 5.07
CA ASN A 156 -30.75 27.72 6.35
C ASN A 156 -31.04 26.89 7.61
N LEU A 157 -30.76 25.58 7.57
CA LEU A 157 -31.00 24.72 8.72
C LEU A 157 -29.99 24.99 9.85
N GLY A 158 -30.40 24.72 11.08
CA GLY A 158 -29.51 24.73 12.25
C GLY A 158 -28.39 23.72 12.12
N PRO A 159 -27.31 23.84 12.91
CA PRO A 159 -26.20 22.87 12.82
C PRO A 159 -26.62 21.42 13.05
N GLU A 160 -27.50 21.16 14.02
CA GLU A 160 -27.99 19.82 14.36
C GLU A 160 -28.88 19.24 13.27
N ASP A 161 -29.83 20.06 12.74
CA ASP A 161 -30.72 19.64 11.64
C ASP A 161 -29.93 19.40 10.34
N ALA A 162 -28.89 20.21 10.09
CA ALA A 162 -28.02 20.04 8.92
C ALA A 162 -27.20 18.74 8.99
N VAL A 163 -26.75 18.33 10.17
CA VAL A 163 -26.07 17.03 10.38
C VAL A 163 -27.06 15.90 10.12
N THR A 164 -28.26 15.98 10.71
CA THR A 164 -29.32 14.98 10.52
C THR A 164 -29.65 14.82 9.03
N TYR A 165 -29.89 15.92 8.34
CA TYR A 165 -30.16 15.94 6.89
C TYR A 165 -29.02 15.29 6.07
N ALA A 166 -27.77 15.60 6.40
CA ALA A 166 -26.63 15.03 5.71
C ALA A 166 -26.56 13.52 5.89
N PHE A 167 -26.73 13.01 7.12
CA PHE A 167 -26.75 11.58 7.40
C PHE A 167 -27.94 10.84 6.80
N GLU A 168 -29.15 11.40 6.85
CA GLU A 168 -30.31 10.81 6.22
C GLU A 168 -30.17 10.71 4.70
N THR A 169 -29.56 11.71 4.08
CA THR A 169 -29.42 11.76 2.62
C THR A 169 -28.30 10.84 2.10
N VAL A 170 -27.20 10.71 2.84
CA VAL A 170 -26.00 9.94 2.42
C VAL A 170 -25.98 8.55 3.06
N GLY A 171 -26.52 8.40 4.28
CA GLY A 171 -26.47 7.17 5.05
C GLY A 171 -27.21 5.98 4.44
N PHE A 172 -28.20 6.20 3.57
CA PHE A 172 -28.88 5.15 2.81
C PHE A 172 -28.09 4.67 1.57
N ALA A 173 -27.05 5.39 1.17
CA ALA A 173 -26.22 5.04 0.00
C ALA A 173 -24.98 4.21 0.38
N LEU A 174 -24.85 3.90 1.67
CA LEU A 174 -23.79 3.10 2.29
C LEU A 174 -24.30 1.73 2.73
#